data_9b10525213e45622221344feccd7301e
#
_entry.id   9b10525213e45622221344feccd7301e
#
_cell.length_a   1.000
_cell.length_b   1.000
_cell.length_c   1.000
_cell.angle_alpha   90.00
_cell.angle_beta   90.00
_cell.angle_gamma   90.00
#
_symmetry.space_group_name_H-M   'P 1'
#
loop_
_entity.id
_entity.type
_entity.pdbx_description
1 polymer ?
#
loop_
_entity_poly.entity_id
_entity_poly.type
_entity_poly.pdbx_seq_one_letter_code
_entity_poly.pdbx_strand_id
1 'polypeptide(L)'
;MAGFHIANGIFYIHVAFCFKKRRIPLASIRRISIDFMRGRKGGGARYFVIIEQKDGTTTMFFMGKSKTNDALLEQLPQAVQRYPIKINKMY
;
A
#
# COMPACT_ATOMS: atom_id res chain seq x y z
N MET A 1 5.20 -2.28 -13.67
CA MET A 1 4.16 -3.12 -13.06
C MET A 1 3.63 -2.46 -11.79
N ALA A 2 2.33 -2.44 -11.61
CA ALA A 2 1.71 -1.85 -10.42
C ALA A 2 1.95 -2.72 -9.18
N GLY A 3 2.23 -2.09 -8.03
CA GLY A 3 2.45 -2.81 -6.78
C GLY A 3 1.17 -3.34 -6.14
N PHE A 4 0.05 -2.71 -6.45
CA PHE A 4 -1.26 -3.13 -5.96
C PHE A 4 -2.36 -2.61 -6.87
N HIS A 5 -3.58 -3.10 -6.67
CA HIS A 5 -4.77 -2.46 -7.25
C HIS A 5 -5.95 -2.65 -6.31
N ILE A 6 -6.97 -1.82 -6.48
CA ILE A 6 -8.21 -1.88 -5.69
C ILE A 6 -9.36 -2.15 -6.63
N ALA A 7 -10.11 -3.19 -6.37
CA ALA A 7 -11.29 -3.55 -7.16
C ALA A 7 -12.31 -4.28 -6.28
N ASN A 8 -13.59 -3.99 -6.50
CA ASN A 8 -14.69 -4.67 -5.79
C ASN A 8 -14.56 -4.65 -4.27
N GLY A 9 -14.05 -3.54 -3.72
CA GLY A 9 -13.90 -3.39 -2.28
C GLY A 9 -12.74 -4.20 -1.69
N ILE A 10 -11.80 -4.65 -2.51
CA ILE A 10 -10.65 -5.45 -2.07
C ILE A 10 -9.35 -4.79 -2.52
N PHE A 11 -8.38 -4.77 -1.62
CA PHE A 11 -7.02 -4.31 -1.87
C PHE A 11 -6.17 -5.53 -2.26
N TYR A 12 -5.70 -5.56 -3.51
CA TYR A 12 -4.89 -6.67 -4.04
C TYR A 12 -3.42 -6.27 -4.11
N ILE A 13 -2.54 -7.10 -3.54
CA ILE A 13 -1.10 -6.86 -3.53
C ILE A 13 -0.42 -7.73 -4.58
N HIS A 14 0.37 -7.11 -5.44
CA HIS A 14 0.99 -7.76 -6.61
C HIS A 14 2.50 -7.97 -6.50
N VAL A 15 3.12 -7.50 -5.41
CA VAL A 15 4.56 -7.67 -5.24
C VAL A 15 4.91 -9.10 -4.82
N ALA A 16 6.10 -9.56 -5.22
CA ALA A 16 6.55 -10.92 -4.95
C ALA A 16 6.72 -11.18 -3.45
N PHE A 17 7.24 -10.19 -2.72
CA PHE A 17 7.48 -10.30 -1.27
C PHE A 17 6.41 -9.54 -0.52
N CYS A 18 5.37 -10.25 -0.12
CA CYS A 18 4.33 -9.73 0.73
C CYS A 18 4.18 -10.68 1.92
N PHE A 19 4.30 -10.10 3.12
CA PHE A 19 4.10 -10.85 4.34
C PHE A 19 2.61 -10.91 4.64
N LYS A 20 2.08 -12.13 4.81
CA LYS A 20 0.68 -12.44 5.10
C LYS A 20 -0.22 -12.32 3.87
N LYS A 21 -1.35 -11.64 3.98
CA LYS A 21 -2.43 -11.69 2.99
C LYS A 21 -2.15 -10.82 1.76
N ARG A 22 -2.47 -11.33 0.58
CA ARG A 22 -2.39 -10.57 -0.67
C ARG A 22 -3.72 -9.94 -1.07
N ARG A 23 -4.81 -10.31 -0.40
CA ARG A 23 -6.15 -9.75 -0.62
C ARG A 23 -6.67 -9.29 0.72
N ILE A 24 -7.02 -8.02 0.81
CA ILE A 24 -7.48 -7.44 2.07
C ILE A 24 -8.76 -6.66 1.78
N PRO A 25 -9.91 -7.06 2.36
CA PRO A 25 -11.13 -6.28 2.20
C PRO A 25 -10.95 -4.86 2.74
N LEU A 26 -11.35 -3.86 1.98
CA LEU A 26 -11.22 -2.47 2.42
C LEU A 26 -11.98 -2.22 3.72
N ALA A 27 -13.11 -2.91 3.91
CA ALA A 27 -13.89 -2.77 5.14
C ALA A 27 -13.14 -3.23 6.40
N SER A 28 -12.10 -4.06 6.26
CA SER A 28 -11.30 -4.54 7.37
C SER A 28 -10.08 -3.66 7.68
N ILE A 29 -9.78 -2.68 6.83
CA ILE A 29 -8.60 -1.85 6.97
C ILE A 29 -8.90 -0.65 7.86
N ARG A 30 -8.02 -0.41 8.84
CA ARG A 30 -8.10 0.74 9.72
C ARG A 30 -7.18 1.87 9.25
N ARG A 31 -5.97 1.54 8.83
CA ARG A 31 -4.96 2.51 8.45
C ARG A 31 -4.04 1.94 7.37
N ILE A 32 -3.64 2.81 6.45
CA ILE A 32 -2.58 2.50 5.48
C ILE A 32 -1.49 3.54 5.67
N SER A 33 -0.31 3.09 6.05
CA SER A 33 0.86 3.96 6.22
C SER A 33 1.82 3.74 5.06
N ILE A 34 2.36 4.83 4.53
CA ILE A 34 3.25 4.81 3.38
C ILE A 34 4.53 5.54 3.75
N ASP A 35 5.66 4.87 3.62
CA ASP A 35 6.97 5.48 3.79
C ASP A 35 7.73 5.42 2.48
N PHE A 36 8.72 6.29 2.33
CA PHE A 36 9.56 6.34 1.14
C PHE A 36 11.00 6.10 1.55
N MET A 37 11.63 5.12 0.92
CA MET A 37 13.02 4.77 1.19
C MET A 37 13.87 5.11 -0.02
N ARG A 38 14.83 6.00 0.17
CA ARG A 38 15.79 6.33 -0.87
C ARG A 38 16.70 5.14 -1.12
N GLY A 39 16.97 4.88 -2.41
CA GLY A 39 17.92 3.86 -2.77
C GLY A 39 19.32 4.24 -2.29
N ARG A 40 20.04 3.25 -1.77
CA ARG A 40 21.47 3.40 -1.50
C ARG A 40 22.25 3.08 -2.76
N LYS A 41 23.56 3.25 -2.70
CA LYS A 41 24.50 2.94 -3.78
C LYS A 41 24.16 1.58 -4.41
N GLY A 42 23.70 1.59 -5.66
CA GLY A 42 23.27 0.39 -6.37
C GLY A 42 21.84 -0.08 -6.14
N GLY A 43 21.08 0.58 -5.26
CA GLY A 43 19.68 0.23 -5.01
C GLY A 43 18.72 1.32 -5.46
N GLY A 44 17.54 0.93 -5.99
CA GLY A 44 16.50 1.87 -6.40
C GLY A 44 15.66 2.36 -5.22
N ALA A 45 15.10 3.56 -5.36
CA ALA A 45 14.13 4.07 -4.39
C ALA A 45 12.88 3.21 -4.38
N ARG A 46 12.22 3.10 -3.23
CA ARG A 46 11.02 2.28 -3.08
C ARG A 46 10.10 2.82 -1.99
N TYR A 47 8.85 2.42 -2.09
CA TYR A 47 7.86 2.71 -1.06
C TYR A 47 7.69 1.50 -0.16
N PHE A 48 7.48 1.77 1.12
CA PHE A 48 7.13 0.76 2.12
C PHE A 48 5.70 1.01 2.55
N VAL A 49 4.83 0.04 2.30
CA VAL A 49 3.40 0.17 2.59
C VAL A 49 3.03 -0.76 3.74
N ILE A 50 2.36 -0.21 4.74
CA ILE A 50 1.92 -0.94 5.92
C ILE A 50 0.41 -0.83 6.01
N ILE A 51 -0.29 -1.97 5.96
CA ILE A 51 -1.75 -2.03 6.07
C ILE A 51 -2.11 -2.60 7.43
N GLU A 52 -2.77 -1.79 8.24
CA GLU A 52 -3.22 -2.19 9.56
C GLU A 52 -4.72 -2.46 9.52
N GLN A 53 -5.11 -3.68 9.87
CA GLN A 53 -6.50 -4.09 9.90
C GLN A 53 -7.12 -3.86 11.28
N LYS A 54 -8.45 -3.79 11.32
CA LYS A 54 -9.22 -3.55 12.57
C LYS A 54 -9.00 -4.64 13.62
N ASP A 55 -8.66 -5.85 13.19
CA ASP A 55 -8.38 -6.97 14.09
C ASP A 55 -6.95 -6.98 14.63
N GLY A 56 -6.16 -5.97 14.31
CA GLY A 56 -4.76 -5.86 14.72
C GLY A 56 -3.76 -6.52 13.78
N THR A 57 -4.23 -7.20 12.74
CA THR A 57 -3.34 -7.83 11.75
C THR A 57 -2.64 -6.75 10.92
N THR A 58 -1.35 -6.91 10.71
CA THR A 58 -0.55 -5.98 9.91
C THR A 58 0.03 -6.70 8.70
N THR A 59 -0.15 -6.12 7.53
CA THR A 59 0.45 -6.60 6.28
C THR A 59 1.40 -5.54 5.76
N MET A 60 2.59 -5.95 5.34
CA MET A 60 3.63 -5.02 4.88
C MET A 60 4.16 -5.47 3.53
N PHE A 61 4.45 -4.52 2.67
CA PHE A 61 5.10 -4.83 1.40
C PHE A 61 5.88 -3.62 0.88
N PHE A 62 6.85 -3.90 0.00
CA PHE A 62 7.60 -2.87 -0.71
C PHE A 62 7.13 -2.80 -2.15
N MET A 63 7.10 -1.59 -2.70
CA MET A 63 6.88 -1.41 -4.13
C MET A 63 7.87 -0.39 -4.69
N GLY A 64 8.32 -0.60 -5.92
CA GLY A 64 9.32 0.25 -6.54
C GLY A 64 8.83 1.66 -6.82
N LYS A 65 9.76 2.60 -6.86
CA LYS A 65 9.49 3.97 -7.30
C LYS A 65 9.28 3.96 -8.81
N SER A 66 8.08 4.32 -9.27
CA SER A 66 7.76 4.42 -10.68
C SER A 66 6.59 5.39 -10.87
N LYS A 67 6.41 5.86 -12.10
CA LYS A 67 5.26 6.74 -12.42
C LYS A 67 3.93 6.05 -12.10
N THR A 68 3.83 4.76 -12.40
CA THR A 68 2.63 3.98 -12.13
C THR A 68 2.34 3.92 -10.63
N ASN A 69 3.34 3.59 -9.82
CA ASN A 69 3.16 3.49 -8.37
C ASN A 69 2.95 4.86 -7.72
N ASP A 70 3.61 5.90 -8.22
CA ASP A 70 3.37 7.26 -7.76
C ASP A 70 1.90 7.66 -7.96
N ALA A 71 1.35 7.38 -9.15
CA ALA A 71 -0.04 7.69 -9.46
C ALA A 71 -1.01 6.89 -8.58
N LEU A 72 -0.71 5.61 -8.33
CA LEU A 72 -1.53 4.78 -7.45
C LEU A 72 -1.59 5.35 -6.04
N LEU A 73 -0.46 5.78 -5.49
CA LEU A 73 -0.42 6.35 -4.15
C LEU A 73 -1.13 7.70 -4.07
N GLU A 74 -1.05 8.51 -5.12
CA GLU A 74 -1.78 9.78 -5.17
C GLU A 74 -3.29 9.56 -5.21
N GLN A 75 -3.74 8.52 -5.89
CA GLN A 75 -5.16 8.20 -6.03
C GLN A 75 -5.72 7.42 -4.84
N LEU A 76 -4.86 6.91 -3.97
CA LEU A 76 -5.27 6.03 -2.87
C LEU A 76 -6.32 6.65 -1.95
N PRO A 77 -6.17 7.89 -1.46
CA PRO A 77 -7.20 8.48 -0.59
C PRO A 77 -8.57 8.52 -1.25
N GLN A 78 -8.60 8.78 -2.55
CA GLN A 78 -9.85 8.84 -3.31
C GLN A 78 -10.43 7.44 -3.54
N ALA A 79 -9.56 6.46 -3.80
CA ALA A 79 -9.98 5.07 -4.03
C ALA A 79 -10.63 4.44 -2.81
N VAL A 80 -10.27 4.89 -1.60
CA VAL A 80 -10.78 4.34 -0.34
C VAL A 80 -11.71 5.30 0.41
N GLN A 81 -12.14 6.40 -0.23
CA GLN A 81 -12.89 7.45 0.44
C GLN A 81 -14.22 7.00 1.04
N ARG A 82 -14.79 5.91 0.54
CA ARG A 82 -16.05 5.35 1.05
C ARG A 82 -15.88 4.57 2.36
N TYR A 83 -14.65 4.35 2.76
CA TYR A 83 -14.31 3.59 3.96
C TYR A 83 -13.61 4.48 4.96
N PRO A 84 -13.79 4.27 6.26
CA PRO A 84 -13.12 5.07 7.27
C PRO A 84 -11.65 4.65 7.45
N ILE A 85 -10.90 4.66 6.35
CA ILE A 85 -9.48 4.28 6.33
C ILE A 85 -8.63 5.53 6.46
N LYS A 86 -7.71 5.52 7.43
CA LYS A 86 -6.77 6.61 7.61
C LYS A 86 -5.54 6.37 6.73
N ILE A 87 -5.21 7.33 5.88
CA ILE A 87 -3.99 7.30 5.06
C ILE A 87 -2.93 8.15 5.75
N ASN A 88 -1.79 7.55 6.05
CA ASN A 88 -0.70 8.21 6.72
C ASN A 88 0.55 8.20 5.84
N LYS A 89 0.92 9.36 5.31
CA LYS A 89 2.16 9.51 4.54
C LYS A 89 3.28 9.90 5.49
N MET A 90 4.29 9.05 5.59
CA MET A 90 5.41 9.21 6.52
C MET A 90 6.63 9.87 5.87
N TYR A 91 6.48 10.36 4.65
CA TYR A 91 7.59 10.99 3.91
C TYR A 91 7.25 12.41 3.45
#